data_6e8308ecbb16bfe783e9e273a242303e
#
_entry.id   6e8308ecbb16bfe783e9e273a242303e
#
_cell.length_a   1.000
_cell.length_b   1.000
_cell.length_c   1.000
_cell.angle_alpha   90.00
_cell.angle_beta   90.00
_cell.angle_gamma   90.00
#
_symmetry.space_group_name_H-M   'P 1'
#
loop_
_entity.id
_entity.type
_entity.pdbx_description
1 polymer ?
#
loop_
_entity_poly.entity_id
_entity_poly.type
_entity_poly.pdbx_seq_one_letter_code
_entity_poly.pdbx_strand_id
1 'polypeptide(L)'
;MATQNKAYFALAVTSIVWGTTWVASKMGLSHLPAFELAIIRQFLGGAIYVSFFLIRGEGLPNFKQFLWLVPMAFLMFVSSNGIATYGLQFITSGLAALIAALYPLSVVL
;
A
#
# COMPACT_ATOMS: atom_id res chain seq x y z
N MET A 1 -13.25 27.27 6.19
CA MET A 1 -13.99 26.64 5.07
C MET A 1 -13.08 26.08 3.98
N ALA A 2 -12.15 26.81 3.40
CA ALA A 2 -11.26 26.28 2.35
C ALA A 2 -10.40 25.06 2.79
N THR A 3 -9.96 25.02 4.03
CA THR A 3 -9.17 23.90 4.57
C THR A 3 -10.02 22.65 4.80
N GLN A 4 -11.26 22.81 5.24
CA GLN A 4 -12.19 21.69 5.43
C GLN A 4 -12.58 21.05 4.10
N ASN A 5 -12.85 21.84 3.07
CA ASN A 5 -13.19 21.32 1.75
C ASN A 5 -12.03 20.52 1.13
N LYS A 6 -10.79 20.99 1.33
CA LYS A 6 -9.60 20.23 0.92
C LYS A 6 -9.46 18.92 1.68
N ALA A 7 -9.75 18.91 2.97
CA ALA A 7 -9.71 17.70 3.79
C ALA A 7 -10.77 16.68 3.35
N TYR A 8 -12.00 17.11 3.10
CA TYR A 8 -13.06 16.23 2.59
C TYR A 8 -12.74 15.70 1.19
N PHE A 9 -12.18 16.52 0.33
CA PHE A 9 -11.75 16.08 -1.00
C PHE A 9 -10.63 15.02 -0.90
N ALA A 10 -9.61 15.27 -0.07
CA ALA A 10 -8.53 14.32 0.16
C ALA A 10 -9.06 13.00 0.74
N LEU A 11 -9.99 13.07 1.70
CA LEU A 11 -10.64 11.90 2.29
C LEU A 11 -11.42 11.10 1.23
N ALA A 12 -12.18 11.76 0.39
CA ALA A 12 -12.96 11.12 -0.68
C ALA A 12 -12.03 10.40 -1.68
N VAL A 13 -10.97 11.09 -2.14
CA VAL A 13 -9.99 10.51 -3.07
C VAL A 13 -9.30 9.30 -2.43
N THR A 14 -8.84 9.43 -1.19
CA THR A 14 -8.18 8.33 -0.47
C THR A 14 -9.12 7.13 -0.31
N SER A 15 -10.39 7.36 0.03
CA SER A 15 -11.38 6.29 0.20
C SER A 15 -11.65 5.56 -1.10
N ILE A 16 -11.78 6.28 -2.21
CA ILE A 16 -12.00 5.68 -3.53
C ILE A 16 -10.78 4.86 -3.97
N VAL A 17 -9.58 5.45 -3.87
CA VAL A 17 -8.34 4.77 -4.25
C VAL A 17 -8.09 3.54 -3.38
N TRP A 18 -8.29 3.65 -2.07
CA TRP A 18 -8.12 2.53 -1.15
C TRP A 18 -9.15 1.41 -1.40
N GLY A 19 -10.42 1.78 -1.59
CA GLY A 19 -11.49 0.82 -1.86
C GLY A 19 -11.31 0.05 -3.18
N THR A 20 -10.89 0.75 -4.24
CA THR A 20 -10.64 0.12 -5.54
C THR A 20 -9.39 -0.77 -5.57
N THR A 21 -8.45 -0.55 -4.67
CA THR A 21 -7.20 -1.34 -4.59
C THR A 21 -7.47 -2.83 -4.38
N TRP A 22 -8.44 -3.19 -3.55
CA TRP A 22 -8.78 -4.59 -3.27
C TRP A 22 -9.39 -5.29 -4.48
N VAL A 23 -10.25 -4.59 -5.21
CA VAL A 23 -10.84 -5.10 -6.45
C VAL A 23 -9.77 -5.28 -7.52
N ALA A 24 -8.93 -4.28 -7.72
CA ALA A 24 -7.82 -4.35 -8.68
C ALA A 24 -6.84 -5.47 -8.35
N SER A 25 -6.53 -5.67 -7.06
CA SER A 25 -5.67 -6.77 -6.62
C SER A 25 -6.31 -8.13 -6.88
N LYS A 26 -7.60 -8.27 -6.63
CA LYS A 26 -8.32 -9.53 -6.92
C LYS A 26 -8.35 -9.84 -8.41
N MET A 27 -8.54 -8.84 -9.26
CA MET A 27 -8.44 -9.00 -10.71
C MET A 27 -7.03 -9.37 -11.16
N GLY A 28 -6.00 -8.78 -10.57
CA GLY A 28 -4.61 -9.09 -10.85
C GLY A 28 -4.24 -10.55 -10.53
N LEU A 29 -4.83 -11.11 -9.47
CA LEU A 29 -4.62 -12.50 -9.06
C LEU A 29 -5.16 -13.54 -10.07
N SER A 30 -6.03 -13.14 -10.98
CA SER A 30 -6.46 -14.03 -12.08
C SER A 30 -5.40 -14.20 -13.18
N HIS A 31 -4.38 -13.34 -13.20
CA HIS A 31 -3.35 -13.33 -14.23
C HIS A 31 -1.93 -13.59 -13.68
N LEU A 32 -1.70 -13.31 -12.41
CA LEU A 32 -0.39 -13.39 -11.77
C LEU A 32 -0.47 -14.10 -10.41
N PRO A 33 0.56 -14.88 -10.05
CA PRO A 33 0.70 -15.40 -8.69
C PRO A 33 0.74 -14.27 -7.64
N ALA A 34 0.24 -14.53 -6.44
CA ALA A 34 0.06 -13.51 -5.40
C ALA A 34 1.34 -12.75 -5.06
N PHE A 35 2.45 -13.46 -4.91
CA PHE A 35 3.72 -12.83 -4.56
C PHE A 35 4.30 -12.01 -5.71
N GLU A 36 4.17 -12.46 -6.94
CA GLU A 36 4.60 -11.69 -8.13
C GLU A 36 3.80 -10.39 -8.25
N LEU A 37 2.49 -10.46 -8.08
CA LEU A 37 1.63 -9.29 -8.08
C LEU A 37 2.02 -8.30 -6.97
N ALA A 38 2.29 -8.80 -5.75
CA ALA A 38 2.73 -7.97 -4.64
C ALA A 38 4.08 -7.29 -4.94
N ILE A 39 5.05 -8.03 -5.48
CA ILE A 39 6.38 -7.50 -5.84
C ILE A 39 6.25 -6.40 -6.90
N ILE A 40 5.53 -6.66 -7.98
CA ILE A 40 5.35 -5.69 -9.07
C ILE A 40 4.71 -4.40 -8.55
N ARG A 41 3.66 -4.50 -7.75
CA ARG A 41 3.00 -3.33 -7.16
C ARG A 41 3.91 -2.52 -6.27
N GLN A 42 4.67 -3.17 -5.39
CA GLN A 42 5.59 -2.48 -4.49
C GLN A 42 6.77 -1.86 -5.23
N PHE A 43 7.30 -2.56 -6.23
CA PHE A 43 8.39 -2.04 -7.04
C PHE A 43 7.96 -0.80 -7.84
N LEU A 44 6.81 -0.85 -8.50
CA LEU A 44 6.28 0.29 -9.25
C LEU A 44 5.96 1.47 -8.32
N GLY A 45 5.30 1.22 -7.20
CA GLY A 45 5.01 2.26 -6.21
C GLY A 45 6.29 2.89 -5.65
N GLY A 46 7.26 2.08 -5.27
CA GLY A 46 8.56 2.54 -4.78
C GLY A 46 9.33 3.34 -5.82
N ALA A 47 9.36 2.90 -7.07
CA ALA A 47 10.02 3.60 -8.17
C ALA A 47 9.39 4.98 -8.42
N ILE A 48 8.07 5.09 -8.40
CA ILE A 48 7.35 6.36 -8.54
C ILE A 48 7.72 7.31 -7.39
N TYR A 49 7.69 6.83 -6.14
CA TYR A 49 8.03 7.65 -4.98
C TYR A 49 9.48 8.13 -5.02
N VAL A 50 10.43 7.24 -5.25
CA VAL A 50 11.85 7.59 -5.33
C VAL A 50 12.08 8.60 -6.45
N SER A 51 11.52 8.37 -7.63
CA SER A 51 11.64 9.31 -8.75
C SER A 51 11.07 10.68 -8.41
N PHE A 52 9.93 10.74 -7.75
CA PHE A 52 9.30 12.00 -7.34
C PHE A 52 10.18 12.81 -6.38
N PHE A 53 10.77 12.18 -5.37
CA PHE A 53 11.64 12.86 -4.42
C PHE A 53 12.98 13.28 -5.04
N LEU A 54 13.55 12.46 -5.92
CA LEU A 54 14.77 12.81 -6.66
C LEU A 54 14.55 14.04 -7.56
N ILE A 55 13.40 14.10 -8.25
CA ILE A 55 13.06 15.27 -9.08
C ILE A 55 12.89 16.53 -8.22
N ARG A 56 12.43 16.39 -6.98
CA ARG A 56 12.32 17.49 -6.01
C ARG A 56 13.67 17.93 -5.42
N GLY A 57 14.76 17.26 -5.76
CA GLY A 57 16.09 17.57 -5.25
C GLY A 57 16.33 17.05 -3.83
N GLU A 58 15.47 16.17 -3.33
CA GLU A 58 15.68 15.52 -2.03
C GLU A 58 16.68 14.36 -2.22
N GLY A 59 17.69 14.31 -1.35
CA GLY A 59 18.71 13.27 -1.41
C GLY A 59 18.18 11.89 -0.97
N LEU A 60 18.83 10.84 -1.46
CA LEU A 60 18.59 9.49 -0.98
C LEU A 60 19.02 9.35 0.49
N PRO A 61 18.36 8.46 1.25
CA PRO A 61 18.75 8.21 2.63
C PRO A 61 20.21 7.76 2.73
N ASN A 62 20.89 8.18 3.78
CA ASN A 62 22.26 7.74 4.01
C ASN A 62 22.29 6.24 4.34
N PHE A 63 23.47 5.62 4.26
CA PHE A 63 23.64 4.17 4.46
C PHE A 63 23.09 3.68 5.80
N LYS A 64 23.26 4.46 6.87
CA LYS A 64 22.77 4.11 8.21
C LYS A 64 21.23 4.12 8.27
N GLN A 65 20.60 5.09 7.63
CA GLN A 65 19.13 5.14 7.51
C GLN A 65 18.62 3.99 6.65
N PHE A 66 19.30 3.70 5.54
CA PHE A 66 18.95 2.58 4.66
C PHE A 66 18.97 1.24 5.41
N LEU A 67 19.96 1.03 6.26
CA LEU A 67 20.07 -0.20 7.05
C LEU A 67 18.87 -0.43 7.99
N TRP A 68 18.27 0.63 8.51
CA TRP A 68 17.04 0.54 9.30
C TRP A 68 15.77 0.42 8.45
N LEU A 69 15.78 0.97 7.25
CA LEU A 69 14.65 0.86 6.33
C LEU A 69 14.45 -0.56 5.80
N VAL A 70 15.53 -1.32 5.63
CA VAL A 70 15.46 -2.70 5.09
C VAL A 70 14.60 -3.63 5.97
N PRO A 71 14.85 -3.79 7.28
CA PRO A 71 13.99 -4.66 8.11
C PRO A 71 12.56 -4.12 8.24
N MET A 72 12.36 -2.81 8.30
CA MET A 72 11.03 -2.23 8.29
C MET A 72 10.27 -2.53 6.99
N ALA A 73 10.93 -2.38 5.84
CA ALA A 73 10.37 -2.69 4.54
C ALA A 73 10.04 -4.19 4.43
N PHE A 74 10.92 -5.06 4.92
CA PHE A 74 10.67 -6.50 4.95
C PHE A 74 9.42 -6.85 5.76
N LEU A 75 9.30 -6.36 6.97
CA LEU A 75 8.14 -6.61 7.84
C LEU A 75 6.85 -6.03 7.26
N MET A 76 6.90 -4.79 6.76
CA MET A 76 5.72 -4.09 6.29
C MET A 76 5.26 -4.56 4.91
N PHE A 77 6.18 -4.74 3.97
CA PHE A 77 5.81 -5.03 2.59
C PHE A 77 5.84 -6.52 2.26
N VAL A 78 6.84 -7.26 2.69
CA VAL A 78 6.92 -8.70 2.40
C VAL A 78 5.95 -9.47 3.29
N SER A 79 6.03 -9.30 4.60
CA SER A 79 5.19 -10.08 5.52
C SER A 79 3.74 -9.61 5.48
N SER A 80 3.47 -8.32 5.60
CA SER A 80 2.09 -7.82 5.65
C SER A 80 1.43 -7.84 4.27
N ASN A 81 1.99 -7.16 3.27
CA ASN A 81 1.37 -7.09 1.95
C ASN A 81 1.46 -8.41 1.17
N GLY A 82 2.56 -9.15 1.29
CA GLY A 82 2.70 -10.46 0.64
C GLY A 82 1.67 -11.45 1.17
N ILE A 83 1.56 -11.58 2.48
CA ILE A 83 0.58 -12.48 3.14
C ILE A 83 -0.86 -12.03 2.86
N ALA A 84 -1.14 -10.72 2.91
CA ALA A 84 -2.46 -10.19 2.59
C ALA A 84 -2.88 -10.47 1.14
N THR A 85 -1.96 -10.29 0.18
CA THR A 85 -2.22 -10.60 -1.22
C THR A 85 -2.41 -12.11 -1.45
N TYR A 86 -1.63 -12.93 -0.77
CA TYR A 86 -1.82 -14.37 -0.78
C TYR A 86 -3.18 -14.77 -0.21
N GLY A 87 -3.58 -14.22 0.94
CA GLY A 87 -4.87 -14.48 1.56
C GLY A 87 -6.07 -14.05 0.69
N LEU A 88 -5.89 -13.01 -0.11
CA LEU A 88 -6.93 -12.51 -1.02
C LEU A 88 -7.37 -13.54 -2.09
N GLN A 89 -6.56 -14.56 -2.36
CA GLN A 89 -6.96 -15.64 -3.27
C GLN A 89 -8.16 -16.43 -2.75
N PHE A 90 -8.29 -16.56 -1.43
CA PHE A 90 -9.25 -17.42 -0.75
C PHE A 90 -10.53 -16.69 -0.32
N ILE A 91 -10.55 -15.37 -0.38
CA ILE A 91 -11.68 -14.54 0.06
C ILE A 91 -12.11 -13.56 -1.02
N THR A 92 -13.29 -12.98 -0.86
CA THR A 92 -13.77 -11.93 -1.77
C THR A 92 -13.07 -10.60 -1.49
N SER A 93 -12.98 -9.74 -2.49
CA SER A 93 -12.40 -8.40 -2.34
C SER A 93 -13.15 -7.54 -1.31
N GLY A 94 -14.47 -7.72 -1.20
CA GLY A 94 -15.29 -7.04 -0.21
C GLY A 94 -14.96 -7.45 1.22
N LEU A 95 -14.80 -8.75 1.48
CA LEU A 95 -14.40 -9.25 2.79
C LEU A 95 -12.98 -8.80 3.15
N ALA A 96 -12.05 -8.83 2.20
CA ALA A 96 -10.70 -8.32 2.41
C ALA A 96 -10.70 -6.82 2.77
N ALA A 97 -11.51 -6.01 2.09
CA ALA A 97 -11.66 -4.59 2.39
C ALA A 97 -12.25 -4.34 3.79
N LEU A 98 -13.21 -5.13 4.22
CA LEU A 98 -13.79 -5.06 5.58
C LEU A 98 -12.76 -5.42 6.66
N ILE A 99 -11.99 -6.49 6.46
CA ILE A 99 -10.91 -6.86 7.38
C ILE A 99 -9.85 -5.75 7.45
N ALA A 100 -9.46 -5.19 6.30
CA ALA A 100 -8.50 -4.09 6.27
C ALA A 100 -9.02 -2.82 6.95
N ALA A 101 -10.33 -2.57 6.93
CA ALA A 101 -10.95 -1.43 7.62
C ALA A 101 -10.88 -1.55 9.14
N LEU A 102 -10.66 -2.75 9.70
CA LEU A 102 -10.43 -2.95 11.13
C LEU A 102 -9.01 -2.58 11.58
N TYR A 103 -8.06 -2.45 10.66
CA TYR A 103 -6.67 -2.14 10.98
C TYR A 103 -6.50 -0.85 11.78
N PRO A 104 -7.09 0.30 11.40
CA PRO A 104 -7.00 1.52 12.21
C PRO A 104 -7.58 1.34 13.61
N LEU A 105 -8.64 0.54 13.75
CA LEU A 105 -9.24 0.25 15.05
C LEU A 105 -8.29 -0.55 15.96
N SER A 106 -7.59 -1.53 15.39
CA SER A 106 -6.62 -2.35 16.14
C SER A 106 -5.37 -1.56 16.58
N VAL A 107 -5.07 -0.45 15.93
CA VAL A 107 -3.95 0.44 16.31
C VAL A 107 -4.34 1.36 17.47
N VAL A 108 -5.63 1.70 17.59
CA VAL A 108 -6.13 2.62 18.63
C VAL A 108 -6.45 1.89 19.95
N LEU A 109 -6.76 0.59 19.90
CA LEU A 109 -7.04 -0.25 21.07
C LEU A 109 -5.76 -0.72 21.74
#